data_c5b9ad5f9897f226f185703d4e19b433
#
_entry.id   c5b9ad5f9897f226f185703d4e19b433
#
_cell.length_a   1.000
_cell.length_b   1.000
_cell.length_c   1.000
_cell.angle_alpha   90.00
_cell.angle_beta   90.00
_cell.angle_gamma   90.00
#
_symmetry.space_group_name_H-M   'P 1'
#
loop_
_entity.id
_entity.type
_entity.pdbx_description
1 polymer ?
#
loop_
_entity_poly.entity_id
_entity_poly.type
_entity_poly.pdbx_seq_one_letter_code
_entity_poly.pdbx_strand_id
1 'polypeptide(L)'
;MFKRDSDTEYLLGSKQPNTLPTKPFDSLVCEFLEIFSKKLNLIKNIKKHPDLKTLSFWCRKGNIYNLKKKYFSEETRMGLGMIFHITPSNIPTNFAYSLIFGLLTGNSNIVKVPSKKFNEIDIICSVINLILKNKKFKKIKDRILIVRYKNNDSYTREISLKCDARIIWGGNLTINSVRKFELNERAREITFSDRYSLCVINFDKLPKNNKDIFKKLALDFYNDTYLVDQNACSS
;
A
#
# COMPACT_ATOMS: atom_id res chain seq x y z
N MET A 1 -20.82 -9.87 -9.54
CA MET A 1 -19.79 -10.91 -9.46
C MET A 1 -18.74 -10.56 -10.51
N PHE A 2 -17.47 -10.45 -10.13
CA PHE A 2 -16.40 -10.24 -11.12
C PHE A 2 -16.25 -11.53 -11.94
N LYS A 3 -16.14 -11.40 -13.26
CA LYS A 3 -16.01 -12.57 -14.15
C LYS A 3 -14.76 -13.36 -13.77
N ARG A 4 -14.89 -14.69 -13.69
CA ARG A 4 -13.73 -15.57 -13.53
C ARG A 4 -12.92 -15.54 -14.83
N ASP A 5 -11.63 -15.20 -14.70
CA ASP A 5 -10.68 -15.35 -15.78
C ASP A 5 -9.61 -16.34 -15.32
N SER A 6 -9.24 -17.28 -16.21
CA SER A 6 -8.21 -18.28 -15.95
C SER A 6 -6.86 -17.68 -15.61
N ASP A 7 -6.59 -16.46 -16.09
CA ASP A 7 -5.31 -15.79 -15.99
C ASP A 7 -5.17 -14.90 -14.74
N THR A 8 -6.20 -14.86 -13.88
CA THR A 8 -6.18 -14.09 -12.64
C THR A 8 -5.96 -14.97 -11.42
N GLU A 9 -4.81 -14.77 -10.76
CA GLU A 9 -4.49 -15.41 -9.48
C GLU A 9 -5.11 -14.61 -8.32
N TYR A 10 -5.96 -15.26 -7.53
CA TYR A 10 -6.57 -14.69 -6.32
C TYR A 10 -5.69 -15.02 -5.11
N LEU A 11 -4.95 -14.04 -4.59
CA LEU A 11 -4.01 -14.25 -3.50
C LEU A 11 -4.69 -14.33 -2.14
N LEU A 12 -5.61 -13.42 -1.85
CA LEU A 12 -6.40 -13.45 -0.61
C LEU A 12 -7.62 -12.53 -0.66
N GLY A 13 -8.52 -12.72 0.32
CA GLY A 13 -9.67 -11.86 0.58
C GLY A 13 -10.97 -12.39 0.02
N SER A 14 -11.96 -11.52 -0.14
CA SER A 14 -13.27 -11.82 -0.69
C SER A 14 -13.30 -11.57 -2.18
N LYS A 15 -13.81 -12.55 -2.96
CA LYS A 15 -14.03 -12.37 -4.41
C LYS A 15 -15.11 -11.34 -4.74
N GLN A 16 -15.89 -10.95 -3.73
CA GLN A 16 -16.90 -9.89 -3.80
C GLN A 16 -16.74 -9.02 -2.56
N PRO A 17 -15.84 -8.03 -2.60
CA PRO A 17 -15.65 -7.13 -1.47
C PRO A 17 -16.94 -6.36 -1.18
N ASN A 18 -17.23 -6.18 0.12
CA ASN A 18 -18.33 -5.33 0.55
C ASN A 18 -17.98 -3.88 0.25
N THR A 19 -18.81 -3.18 -0.49
CA THR A 19 -18.56 -1.80 -0.95
C THR A 19 -18.99 -0.74 0.05
N LEU A 20 -19.68 -1.09 1.12
CA LEU A 20 -20.15 -0.11 2.11
C LEU A 20 -18.97 0.54 2.85
N PRO A 21 -18.87 1.87 2.83
CA PRO A 21 -17.79 2.57 3.53
C PRO A 21 -17.96 2.51 5.05
N THR A 22 -16.86 2.74 5.77
CA THR A 22 -16.84 2.87 7.23
C THR A 22 -16.17 4.17 7.65
N LYS A 23 -16.22 4.45 8.95
CA LYS A 23 -15.47 5.57 9.53
C LYS A 23 -13.97 5.35 9.34
N PRO A 24 -13.21 6.41 9.01
CA PRO A 24 -11.76 6.35 9.03
C PRO A 24 -11.22 5.96 10.42
N PHE A 25 -10.11 5.25 10.42
CA PHE A 25 -9.47 4.73 11.64
C PHE A 25 -10.43 3.93 12.53
N ASP A 26 -11.27 3.10 11.91
CA ASP A 26 -12.11 2.13 12.61
C ASP A 26 -11.27 1.30 13.58
N SER A 27 -11.80 1.06 14.79
CA SER A 27 -11.06 0.37 15.86
C SER A 27 -10.62 -1.04 15.47
N LEU A 28 -11.45 -1.76 14.71
CA LEU A 28 -11.13 -3.11 14.25
C LEU A 28 -9.99 -3.10 13.22
N VAL A 29 -9.96 -2.08 12.34
CA VAL A 29 -8.85 -1.88 11.40
C VAL A 29 -7.56 -1.55 12.14
N CYS A 30 -7.62 -0.65 13.12
CA CYS A 30 -6.43 -0.29 13.93
C CYS A 30 -5.87 -1.52 14.68
N GLU A 31 -6.75 -2.34 15.26
CA GLU A 31 -6.35 -3.58 15.94
C GLU A 31 -5.76 -4.60 14.96
N PHE A 32 -6.38 -4.77 13.80
CA PHE A 32 -5.84 -5.64 12.73
C PHE A 32 -4.42 -5.24 12.35
N LEU A 33 -4.15 -3.94 12.18
CA LEU A 33 -2.83 -3.42 11.83
C LEU A 33 -1.81 -3.62 12.96
N GLU A 34 -2.22 -3.48 14.22
CA GLU A 34 -1.34 -3.77 15.35
C GLU A 34 -0.93 -5.25 15.38
N ILE A 35 -1.88 -6.17 15.15
CA ILE A 35 -1.61 -7.61 15.08
C ILE A 35 -0.74 -7.92 13.84
N PHE A 36 -1.02 -7.29 12.71
CA PHE A 36 -0.23 -7.43 11.49
C PHE A 36 1.23 -7.02 11.74
N SER A 37 1.45 -5.86 12.35
CA SER A 37 2.79 -5.37 12.74
C SER A 37 3.51 -6.41 13.62
N LYS A 38 2.86 -6.91 14.68
CA LYS A 38 3.46 -7.89 15.59
C LYS A 38 3.82 -9.19 14.88
N LYS A 39 2.90 -9.73 14.06
CA LYS A 39 3.12 -10.99 13.33
C LYS A 39 4.18 -10.87 12.26
N LEU A 40 4.18 -9.76 11.51
CA LEU A 40 5.19 -9.51 10.49
C LEU A 40 6.60 -9.41 11.10
N ASN A 41 6.72 -8.76 12.28
CA ASN A 41 8.00 -8.65 12.98
C ASN A 41 8.53 -9.99 13.54
N LEU A 42 7.66 -11.00 13.72
CA LEU A 42 8.03 -12.34 14.16
C LEU A 42 8.47 -13.28 13.02
N ILE A 43 8.41 -12.83 11.77
CA ILE A 43 8.84 -13.64 10.62
C ILE A 43 10.32 -13.98 10.75
N LYS A 44 10.65 -15.26 10.58
CA LYS A 44 12.03 -15.74 10.61
C LYS A 44 12.87 -14.98 9.57
N ASN A 45 14.02 -14.47 10.00
CA ASN A 45 14.94 -13.71 9.15
C ASN A 45 14.38 -12.38 8.58
N ILE A 46 13.39 -11.76 9.23
CA ILE A 46 12.86 -10.44 8.80
C ILE A 46 13.96 -9.38 8.63
N LYS A 47 15.08 -9.53 9.34
CA LYS A 47 16.26 -8.65 9.20
C LYS A 47 16.86 -8.66 7.79
N LYS A 48 16.62 -9.72 7.00
CA LYS A 48 17.05 -9.82 5.59
C LYS A 48 16.11 -9.09 4.64
N HIS A 49 14.96 -8.62 5.12
CA HIS A 49 13.94 -7.89 4.38
C HIS A 49 13.69 -6.55 5.08
N PRO A 50 14.55 -5.54 4.88
CA PRO A 50 14.47 -4.25 5.56
C PRO A 50 13.15 -3.51 5.29
N ASP A 51 12.59 -3.68 4.11
CA ASP A 51 11.30 -3.14 3.68
C ASP A 51 10.12 -3.73 4.46
N LEU A 52 10.11 -5.05 4.72
CA LEU A 52 9.12 -5.70 5.58
C LEU A 52 9.24 -5.24 7.04
N LYS A 53 10.48 -5.04 7.51
CA LYS A 53 10.72 -4.51 8.85
C LYS A 53 10.20 -3.08 8.97
N THR A 54 10.45 -2.25 7.96
CA THR A 54 9.93 -0.88 7.89
C THR A 54 8.40 -0.87 7.87
N LEU A 55 7.77 -1.71 7.07
CA LEU A 55 6.32 -1.87 7.03
C LEU A 55 5.75 -2.29 8.39
N SER A 56 6.39 -3.27 9.05
CA SER A 56 6.01 -3.71 10.41
C SER A 56 6.07 -2.54 11.40
N PHE A 57 7.17 -1.79 11.37
CA PHE A 57 7.35 -0.61 12.23
C PHE A 57 6.29 0.46 11.97
N TRP A 58 5.97 0.72 10.70
CA TRP A 58 4.98 1.70 10.28
C TRP A 58 3.56 1.36 10.78
N CYS A 59 3.20 0.08 10.78
CA CYS A 59 1.90 -0.41 11.23
C CYS A 59 1.71 -0.47 12.74
N ARG A 60 2.71 -0.06 13.54
CA ARG A 60 2.61 -0.08 15.01
C ARG A 60 1.51 0.84 15.52
N LYS A 61 0.87 0.42 16.62
CA LYS A 61 -0.19 1.16 17.29
C LYS A 61 0.12 2.64 17.49
N GLY A 62 1.33 2.96 17.98
CA GLY A 62 1.74 4.35 18.23
C GLY A 62 1.78 5.20 16.96
N ASN A 63 2.28 4.63 15.83
CA ASN A 63 2.31 5.34 14.57
C ASN A 63 0.89 5.53 13.99
N ILE A 64 0.06 4.50 14.03
CA ILE A 64 -1.35 4.59 13.60
C ILE A 64 -2.11 5.62 14.43
N TYR A 65 -1.86 5.68 15.75
CA TYR A 65 -2.44 6.70 16.62
C TYR A 65 -2.01 8.12 16.25
N ASN A 66 -0.72 8.32 15.93
CA ASN A 66 -0.21 9.61 15.48
C ASN A 66 -0.81 10.04 14.13
N LEU A 67 -0.96 9.08 13.20
CA LEU A 67 -1.66 9.32 11.94
C LEU A 67 -3.12 9.71 12.16
N LYS A 68 -3.82 9.01 13.06
CA LYS A 68 -5.19 9.35 13.44
C LYS A 68 -5.30 10.78 13.96
N LYS A 69 -4.38 11.22 14.83
CA LYS A 69 -4.36 12.60 15.34
C LYS A 69 -4.17 13.62 14.22
N LYS A 70 -3.27 13.37 13.28
CA LYS A 70 -3.04 14.25 12.13
C LYS A 70 -4.23 14.31 11.17
N TYR A 71 -4.98 13.20 11.07
CA TYR A 71 -6.16 13.10 10.22
C TYR A 71 -7.43 13.64 10.89
N PHE A 72 -7.36 13.93 12.18
CA PHE A 72 -8.52 14.39 12.94
C PHE A 72 -9.12 15.65 12.30
N SER A 73 -10.44 15.67 12.22
CA SER A 73 -11.24 16.81 11.76
C SER A 73 -12.53 16.84 12.58
N GLU A 74 -13.08 17.99 12.83
CA GLU A 74 -14.39 18.16 13.45
C GLU A 74 -15.51 17.66 12.53
N GLU A 75 -15.24 17.60 11.23
CA GLU A 75 -16.17 17.07 10.23
C GLU A 75 -16.30 15.55 10.32
N THR A 76 -17.51 15.07 10.13
CA THR A 76 -17.76 13.63 9.96
C THR A 76 -17.27 13.18 8.60
N ARG A 77 -16.31 12.25 8.59
CA ARG A 77 -15.73 11.67 7.38
C ARG A 77 -16.09 10.20 7.28
N MET A 78 -16.29 9.73 6.05
CA MET A 78 -16.49 8.33 5.69
C MET A 78 -15.62 7.97 4.50
N GLY A 79 -15.35 6.67 4.33
CA GLY A 79 -14.73 6.16 3.12
C GLY A 79 -15.57 6.44 1.87
N LEU A 80 -14.96 6.38 0.71
CA LEU A 80 -15.64 6.56 -0.58
C LEU A 80 -16.46 5.33 -0.98
N GLY A 81 -16.00 4.14 -0.59
CA GLY A 81 -16.59 2.86 -1.02
C GLY A 81 -15.50 1.88 -1.43
N MET A 82 -15.48 1.44 -2.67
CA MET A 82 -14.50 0.50 -3.20
C MET A 82 -13.37 1.22 -3.93
N ILE A 83 -12.14 0.97 -3.51
CA ILE A 83 -10.94 1.50 -4.16
C ILE A 83 -10.24 0.40 -4.96
N PHE A 84 -9.91 0.70 -6.21
CA PHE A 84 -9.06 -0.13 -7.06
C PHE A 84 -7.64 0.41 -7.06
N HIS A 85 -6.69 -0.39 -6.55
CA HIS A 85 -5.28 -0.06 -6.48
C HIS A 85 -4.50 -0.83 -7.55
N ILE A 86 -3.79 -0.12 -8.41
CA ILE A 86 -2.83 -0.67 -9.35
C ILE A 86 -1.45 -0.31 -8.84
N THR A 87 -0.67 -1.32 -8.41
CA THR A 87 0.56 -1.11 -7.68
C THR A 87 1.81 -1.40 -8.51
N PRO A 88 2.93 -0.72 -8.26
CA PRO A 88 4.12 -0.76 -9.07
C PRO A 88 4.93 -2.03 -8.81
N SER A 89 5.87 -2.35 -9.72
CA SER A 89 6.74 -3.53 -9.61
C SER A 89 8.13 -3.22 -9.03
N ASN A 90 8.49 -1.94 -8.89
CA ASN A 90 9.81 -1.53 -8.40
C ASN A 90 9.96 -1.67 -6.87
N ILE A 91 8.88 -1.50 -6.12
CA ILE A 91 8.86 -1.66 -4.65
C ILE A 91 7.78 -2.68 -4.28
N PRO A 92 8.15 -3.95 -4.01
CA PRO A 92 7.20 -5.03 -3.76
C PRO A 92 6.24 -4.79 -2.58
N THR A 93 6.67 -4.02 -1.58
CA THR A 93 5.87 -3.72 -0.38
C THR A 93 4.88 -2.56 -0.56
N ASN A 94 4.96 -1.80 -1.66
CA ASN A 94 4.11 -0.63 -1.89
C ASN A 94 2.61 -0.98 -1.86
N PHE A 95 2.22 -2.15 -2.40
CA PHE A 95 0.84 -2.58 -2.39
C PHE A 95 0.24 -2.65 -0.98
N ALA A 96 1.05 -3.03 0.02
CA ALA A 96 0.60 -3.12 1.40
C ALA A 96 0.33 -1.74 1.99
N TYR A 97 1.19 -0.74 1.72
CA TYR A 97 0.92 0.64 2.13
C TYR A 97 -0.37 1.17 1.49
N SER A 98 -0.55 0.94 0.18
CA SER A 98 -1.74 1.37 -0.53
C SER A 98 -3.01 0.74 0.03
N LEU A 99 -2.99 -0.58 0.31
CA LEU A 99 -4.07 -1.32 0.97
C LEU A 99 -4.38 -0.75 2.37
N ILE A 100 -3.33 -0.53 3.18
CA ILE A 100 -3.47 -0.08 4.57
C ILE A 100 -4.09 1.32 4.62
N PHE A 101 -3.66 2.22 3.75
CA PHE A 101 -4.29 3.55 3.64
C PHE A 101 -5.76 3.44 3.23
N GLY A 102 -6.08 2.58 2.28
CA GLY A 102 -7.46 2.34 1.88
C GLY A 102 -8.32 1.83 3.04
N LEU A 103 -7.82 0.89 3.84
CA LEU A 103 -8.51 0.39 5.04
C LEU A 103 -8.64 1.46 6.12
N LEU A 104 -7.57 2.21 6.43
CA LEU A 104 -7.58 3.27 7.45
C LEU A 104 -8.53 4.40 7.10
N THR A 105 -8.74 4.67 5.83
CA THR A 105 -9.70 5.68 5.36
C THR A 105 -11.12 5.14 5.19
N GLY A 106 -11.39 3.89 5.63
CA GLY A 106 -12.72 3.31 5.71
C GLY A 106 -13.24 2.70 4.41
N ASN A 107 -12.35 2.33 3.49
CA ASN A 107 -12.73 1.81 2.18
C ASN A 107 -12.59 0.28 2.09
N SER A 108 -13.28 -0.29 1.11
CA SER A 108 -12.99 -1.63 0.59
C SER A 108 -11.96 -1.52 -0.51
N ASN A 109 -11.13 -2.56 -0.68
CA ASN A 109 -9.93 -2.45 -1.47
C ASN A 109 -9.76 -3.66 -2.39
N ILE A 110 -9.63 -3.42 -3.68
CA ILE A 110 -9.16 -4.39 -4.67
C ILE A 110 -7.75 -3.96 -5.05
N VAL A 111 -6.76 -4.82 -4.78
CA VAL A 111 -5.37 -4.49 -5.03
C VAL A 111 -4.80 -5.42 -6.09
N LYS A 112 -4.45 -4.84 -7.25
CA LYS A 112 -3.66 -5.51 -8.27
C LYS A 112 -2.19 -5.39 -7.92
N VAL A 113 -1.59 -6.52 -7.51
CA VAL A 113 -0.14 -6.59 -7.31
C VAL A 113 0.61 -6.80 -8.63
N PRO A 114 1.93 -6.56 -8.68
CA PRO A 114 2.74 -6.84 -9.86
C PRO A 114 2.55 -8.27 -10.39
N SER A 115 2.60 -8.43 -11.71
CA SER A 115 2.56 -9.75 -12.35
C SER A 115 3.80 -10.59 -12.04
N LYS A 116 4.96 -9.95 -11.83
CA LYS A 116 6.18 -10.60 -11.33
C LYS A 116 5.96 -11.05 -9.89
N LYS A 117 6.39 -12.26 -9.58
CA LYS A 117 6.34 -12.80 -8.21
C LYS A 117 7.47 -12.22 -7.37
N PHE A 118 7.15 -11.85 -6.15
CA PHE A 118 8.08 -11.33 -5.15
C PHE A 118 7.80 -12.01 -3.82
N ASN A 119 8.85 -12.45 -3.14
CA ASN A 119 8.76 -13.13 -1.86
C ASN A 119 8.09 -12.25 -0.78
N GLU A 120 8.35 -10.95 -0.81
CA GLU A 120 7.75 -9.97 0.11
C GLU A 120 6.23 -9.93 0.00
N ILE A 121 5.69 -10.02 -1.22
CA ILE A 121 4.24 -10.06 -1.45
C ILE A 121 3.65 -11.33 -0.83
N ASP A 122 4.29 -12.48 -1.06
CA ASP A 122 3.81 -13.77 -0.56
C ASP A 122 3.87 -13.82 0.97
N ILE A 123 4.92 -13.28 1.59
CA ILE A 123 5.04 -13.17 3.05
C ILE A 123 3.92 -12.28 3.60
N ILE A 124 3.71 -11.08 3.06
CA ILE A 124 2.67 -10.15 3.51
C ILE A 124 1.29 -10.79 3.39
N CYS A 125 0.98 -11.38 2.24
CA CYS A 125 -0.30 -12.06 2.01
C CYS A 125 -0.51 -13.23 2.98
N SER A 126 0.53 -14.00 3.28
CA SER A 126 0.47 -15.10 4.24
C SER A 126 0.15 -14.61 5.64
N VAL A 127 0.80 -13.53 6.10
CA VAL A 127 0.54 -12.92 7.42
C VAL A 127 -0.88 -12.37 7.49
N ILE A 128 -1.33 -11.64 6.48
CA ILE A 128 -2.70 -11.12 6.41
C ILE A 128 -3.69 -12.30 6.46
N ASN A 129 -3.50 -13.32 5.65
CA ASN A 129 -4.39 -14.48 5.60
C ASN A 129 -4.47 -15.20 6.96
N LEU A 130 -3.34 -15.34 7.65
CA LEU A 130 -3.29 -15.92 8.99
C LEU A 130 -4.17 -15.13 9.99
N ILE A 131 -4.16 -13.81 9.94
CA ILE A 131 -4.99 -12.96 10.81
C ILE A 131 -6.47 -13.09 10.43
N LEU A 132 -6.77 -13.09 9.13
CA LEU A 132 -8.14 -13.16 8.60
C LEU A 132 -8.83 -14.52 8.82
N LYS A 133 -8.11 -15.57 9.26
CA LYS A 133 -8.70 -16.84 9.73
C LYS A 133 -9.52 -16.64 11.02
N ASN A 134 -9.19 -15.64 11.84
CA ASN A 134 -9.96 -15.31 13.02
C ASN A 134 -11.30 -14.66 12.62
N LYS A 135 -12.42 -15.25 13.10
CA LYS A 135 -13.79 -14.79 12.83
C LYS A 135 -14.01 -13.31 13.19
N LYS A 136 -13.29 -12.79 14.20
CA LYS A 136 -13.31 -11.38 14.57
C LYS A 136 -13.04 -10.44 13.40
N PHE A 137 -12.13 -10.82 12.50
CA PHE A 137 -11.73 -10.00 11.35
C PHE A 137 -12.51 -10.30 10.06
N LYS A 138 -13.65 -11.01 10.16
CA LYS A 138 -14.50 -11.28 8.99
C LYS A 138 -14.85 -10.01 8.22
N LYS A 139 -15.24 -8.94 8.93
CA LYS A 139 -15.57 -7.65 8.30
C LYS A 139 -14.41 -7.04 7.52
N ILE A 140 -13.16 -7.26 7.94
CA ILE A 140 -11.97 -6.81 7.21
C ILE A 140 -11.71 -7.71 6.02
N LYS A 141 -11.83 -9.04 6.19
CA LYS A 141 -11.70 -10.01 5.08
C LYS A 141 -12.66 -9.67 3.93
N ASP A 142 -13.89 -9.31 4.28
CA ASP A 142 -14.92 -8.97 3.31
C ASP A 142 -14.69 -7.61 2.60
N ARG A 143 -13.63 -6.87 2.97
CA ARG A 143 -13.24 -5.56 2.41
C ARG A 143 -11.90 -5.60 1.66
N ILE A 144 -11.31 -6.76 1.52
CA ILE A 144 -10.02 -6.91 0.86
C ILE A 144 -10.16 -7.94 -0.25
N LEU A 145 -9.57 -7.62 -1.40
CA LEU A 145 -9.29 -8.56 -2.47
C LEU A 145 -7.90 -8.23 -3.03
N ILE A 146 -6.97 -9.18 -3.00
CA ILE A 146 -5.67 -9.04 -3.64
C ILE A 146 -5.58 -10.02 -4.79
N VAL A 147 -5.26 -9.49 -5.98
CA VAL A 147 -5.19 -10.23 -7.24
C VAL A 147 -3.86 -9.97 -7.95
N ARG A 148 -3.43 -10.99 -8.70
CA ARG A 148 -2.28 -10.91 -9.61
C ARG A 148 -2.73 -11.33 -11.00
N TYR A 149 -2.46 -10.52 -12.00
CA TYR A 149 -2.65 -10.84 -13.41
C TYR A 149 -1.70 -9.99 -14.26
N LYS A 150 -1.40 -10.46 -15.48
CA LYS A 150 -0.48 -9.74 -16.37
C LYS A 150 -1.24 -8.73 -17.24
N ASN A 151 -1.93 -9.20 -18.24
CA ASN A 151 -2.68 -8.38 -19.20
C ASN A 151 -4.12 -8.90 -19.24
N ASN A 152 -4.96 -8.37 -18.35
CA ASN A 152 -6.37 -8.70 -18.32
C ASN A 152 -7.17 -7.41 -18.40
N ASP A 153 -7.34 -6.93 -19.64
CA ASP A 153 -8.02 -5.68 -19.91
C ASP A 153 -9.49 -5.75 -19.56
N SER A 154 -10.14 -6.90 -19.73
CA SER A 154 -11.56 -7.08 -19.40
C SER A 154 -11.78 -6.98 -17.90
N TYR A 155 -10.93 -7.60 -17.09
CA TYR A 155 -11.01 -7.56 -15.63
C TYR A 155 -10.66 -6.16 -15.08
N THR A 156 -9.62 -5.52 -15.64
CA THR A 156 -9.24 -4.14 -15.28
C THR A 156 -10.38 -3.16 -15.61
N ARG A 157 -11.01 -3.30 -16.77
CA ARG A 157 -12.18 -2.50 -17.17
C ARG A 157 -13.34 -2.70 -16.22
N GLU A 158 -13.67 -3.95 -15.92
CA GLU A 158 -14.80 -4.27 -15.04
C GLU A 158 -14.62 -3.67 -13.65
N ILE A 159 -13.42 -3.76 -13.06
CA ILE A 159 -13.15 -3.18 -11.74
C ILE A 159 -13.19 -1.65 -11.82
N SER A 160 -12.59 -1.05 -12.86
CA SER A 160 -12.57 0.40 -13.06
C SER A 160 -13.97 1.00 -13.14
N LEU A 161 -14.91 0.33 -13.82
CA LEU A 161 -16.29 0.78 -13.92
C LEU A 161 -17.08 0.65 -12.61
N LYS A 162 -16.66 -0.25 -11.71
CA LYS A 162 -17.36 -0.54 -10.45
C LYS A 162 -16.76 0.16 -9.24
N CYS A 163 -15.54 0.66 -9.32
CA CYS A 163 -14.87 1.29 -8.19
C CYS A 163 -15.33 2.74 -7.99
N ASP A 164 -15.28 3.18 -6.75
CA ASP A 164 -15.56 4.56 -6.34
C ASP A 164 -14.28 5.42 -6.38
N ALA A 165 -13.11 4.78 -6.37
CA ALA A 165 -11.83 5.42 -6.63
C ALA A 165 -10.83 4.45 -7.27
N ARG A 166 -9.92 4.99 -8.09
CA ARG A 166 -8.80 4.26 -8.69
C ARG A 166 -7.50 4.93 -8.32
N ILE A 167 -6.57 4.15 -7.77
CA ILE A 167 -5.22 4.60 -7.41
C ILE A 167 -4.23 3.90 -8.32
N ILE A 168 -3.44 4.68 -9.06
CA ILE A 168 -2.44 4.16 -10.00
C ILE A 168 -1.05 4.58 -9.54
N TRP A 169 -0.21 3.58 -9.24
CA TRP A 169 1.20 3.75 -8.98
C TRP A 169 1.99 3.26 -10.18
N GLY A 170 2.71 4.14 -10.83
CA GLY A 170 3.52 3.76 -11.98
C GLY A 170 3.89 4.94 -12.86
N GLY A 171 4.82 4.72 -13.79
CA GLY A 171 5.24 5.72 -14.74
C GLY A 171 4.13 6.12 -15.71
N ASN A 172 4.40 7.21 -16.44
CA ASN A 172 3.45 7.81 -17.37
C ASN A 172 2.84 6.82 -18.37
N LEU A 173 3.63 5.84 -18.85
CA LEU A 173 3.13 4.80 -19.76
C LEU A 173 2.07 3.93 -19.09
N THR A 174 2.30 3.52 -17.83
CA THR A 174 1.34 2.72 -17.05
C THR A 174 0.07 3.53 -16.80
N ILE A 175 0.19 4.76 -16.35
CA ILE A 175 -0.95 5.65 -16.10
C ILE A 175 -1.80 5.80 -17.37
N ASN A 176 -1.17 6.12 -18.49
CA ASN A 176 -1.86 6.30 -19.77
C ASN A 176 -2.52 5.01 -20.25
N SER A 177 -1.89 3.84 -20.05
CA SER A 177 -2.49 2.56 -20.42
C SER A 177 -3.73 2.24 -19.59
N VAL A 178 -3.70 2.55 -18.30
CA VAL A 178 -4.84 2.31 -17.39
C VAL A 178 -5.97 3.32 -17.64
N ARG A 179 -5.64 4.54 -17.99
CA ARG A 179 -6.63 5.60 -18.32
C ARG A 179 -7.48 5.30 -19.56
N LYS A 180 -7.08 4.34 -20.39
CA LYS A 180 -7.91 3.84 -21.50
C LYS A 180 -9.17 3.10 -21.00
N PHE A 181 -9.18 2.65 -19.76
CA PHE A 181 -10.34 2.03 -19.13
C PHE A 181 -11.18 3.10 -18.46
N GLU A 182 -12.44 3.18 -18.85
CA GLU A 182 -13.41 4.11 -18.29
C GLU A 182 -13.58 3.90 -16.78
N LEU A 183 -13.79 5.00 -16.08
CA LEU A 183 -14.21 5.03 -14.71
C LEU A 183 -15.70 5.31 -14.62
N ASN A 184 -16.31 4.89 -13.52
CA ASN A 184 -17.64 5.40 -13.14
C ASN A 184 -17.59 6.93 -13.05
N GLU A 185 -18.61 7.62 -13.51
CA GLU A 185 -18.70 9.10 -13.56
C GLU A 185 -18.43 9.77 -12.22
N ARG A 186 -18.79 9.13 -11.12
CA ARG A 186 -18.59 9.63 -9.75
C ARG A 186 -17.24 9.22 -9.14
N ALA A 187 -16.52 8.31 -9.78
CA ALA A 187 -15.26 7.81 -9.24
C ALA A 187 -14.15 8.87 -9.29
N ARG A 188 -13.23 8.76 -8.34
CA ARG A 188 -12.03 9.60 -8.28
C ARG A 188 -10.81 8.83 -8.76
N GLU A 189 -9.87 9.51 -9.41
CA GLU A 189 -8.58 8.93 -9.77
C GLU A 189 -7.46 9.68 -9.07
N ILE A 190 -6.52 8.92 -8.48
CA ILE A 190 -5.29 9.44 -7.89
C ILE A 190 -4.13 8.72 -8.56
N THR A 191 -3.17 9.48 -9.09
CA THR A 191 -1.98 8.93 -9.75
C THR A 191 -0.72 9.32 -9.02
N PHE A 192 0.19 8.35 -8.87
CA PHE A 192 1.53 8.54 -8.35
C PHE A 192 2.50 8.20 -9.49
N SER A 193 2.84 9.25 -10.26
CA SER A 193 3.74 9.15 -11.41
C SER A 193 5.21 9.15 -11.00
N ASP A 194 6.08 8.91 -11.97
CA ASP A 194 7.53 9.06 -11.82
C ASP A 194 7.90 10.45 -11.34
N ARG A 195 8.91 10.51 -10.50
CA ARG A 195 9.48 11.76 -10.01
C ARG A 195 10.99 11.66 -10.01
N TYR A 196 11.64 12.78 -10.24
CA TYR A 196 13.06 12.95 -10.04
C TYR A 196 13.28 13.64 -8.70
N SER A 197 14.19 13.11 -7.90
CA SER A 197 14.60 13.69 -6.62
C SER A 197 16.02 14.23 -6.75
N LEU A 198 16.32 15.29 -6.02
CA LEU A 198 17.67 15.83 -5.89
C LEU A 198 17.94 16.19 -4.43
N CYS A 199 19.19 16.09 -4.03
CA CYS A 199 19.64 16.49 -2.71
C CYS A 199 20.52 17.74 -2.82
N VAL A 200 20.19 18.79 -2.05
CA VAL A 200 21.00 20.01 -1.95
C VAL A 200 21.48 20.15 -0.52
N ILE A 201 22.82 20.16 -0.33
CA ILE A 201 23.46 20.28 0.98
C ILE A 201 24.22 21.61 1.04
N ASN A 202 23.86 22.47 1.99
CA ASN A 202 24.64 23.69 2.27
C ASN A 202 25.76 23.36 3.26
N PHE A 203 26.98 23.22 2.75
CA PHE A 203 28.16 22.88 3.54
C PHE A 203 28.58 23.96 4.54
N ASP A 204 28.26 25.25 4.29
CA ASP A 204 28.62 26.35 5.19
C ASP A 204 27.89 26.28 6.53
N LYS A 205 26.71 25.59 6.53
CA LYS A 205 25.93 25.38 7.74
C LYS A 205 26.27 24.09 8.49
N LEU A 206 27.18 23.29 7.98
CA LEU A 206 27.62 22.06 8.63
C LEU A 206 28.77 22.34 9.60
N PRO A 207 28.82 21.71 10.79
CA PRO A 207 29.91 21.84 11.72
C PRO A 207 31.20 21.29 11.09
N LYS A 208 32.18 22.17 10.84
CA LYS A 208 33.39 21.89 10.05
C LYS A 208 34.30 20.78 10.60
N ASN A 209 34.16 20.37 11.87
CA ASN A 209 35.05 19.41 12.53
C ASN A 209 34.33 18.25 13.25
N ASN A 210 33.09 17.93 12.88
CA ASN A 210 32.36 16.87 13.54
C ASN A 210 32.18 15.64 12.63
N LYS A 211 33.10 14.68 12.72
CA LYS A 211 33.12 13.43 11.94
C LYS A 211 31.83 12.60 12.14
N ASP A 212 31.20 12.67 13.30
CA ASP A 212 30.00 11.88 13.60
C ASP A 212 28.75 12.45 12.87
N ILE A 213 28.70 13.78 12.70
CA ILE A 213 27.64 14.40 11.87
C ILE A 213 27.80 13.98 10.41
N PHE A 214 29.02 13.98 9.87
CA PHE A 214 29.26 13.54 8.49
C PHE A 214 28.95 12.07 8.29
N LYS A 215 29.30 11.19 9.25
CA LYS A 215 28.92 9.77 9.21
C LYS A 215 27.41 9.59 9.24
N LYS A 216 26.72 10.35 10.09
CA LYS A 216 25.26 10.31 10.17
C LYS A 216 24.62 10.78 8.87
N LEU A 217 25.06 11.91 8.31
CA LEU A 217 24.56 12.42 7.03
C LEU A 217 24.78 11.42 5.89
N ALA A 218 25.96 10.79 5.83
CA ALA A 218 26.24 9.78 4.83
C ALA A 218 25.32 8.56 4.96
N LEU A 219 25.04 8.12 6.21
CA LEU A 219 24.11 7.02 6.46
C LEU A 219 22.66 7.39 6.12
N ASP A 220 22.25 8.60 6.49
CA ASP A 220 20.91 9.09 6.19
C ASP A 220 20.72 9.21 4.66
N PHE A 221 21.70 9.75 3.95
CA PHE A 221 21.74 9.84 2.49
C PHE A 221 21.70 8.45 1.83
N TYR A 222 22.49 7.50 2.35
CA TYR A 222 22.46 6.12 1.88
C TYR A 222 21.07 5.48 2.05
N ASN A 223 20.46 5.67 3.22
CA ASN A 223 19.12 5.11 3.50
C ASN A 223 18.05 5.72 2.60
N ASP A 224 18.12 7.00 2.29
CA ASP A 224 17.16 7.69 1.44
C ASP A 224 17.34 7.34 -0.05
N THR A 225 18.58 7.11 -0.49
CA THR A 225 18.91 7.01 -1.91
C THR A 225 19.16 5.58 -2.37
N TYR A 226 19.96 4.81 -1.62
CA TYR A 226 20.51 3.53 -2.09
C TYR A 226 19.85 2.29 -1.47
N LEU A 227 19.04 2.43 -0.44
CA LEU A 227 18.43 1.28 0.26
C LEU A 227 17.61 0.38 -0.66
N VAL A 228 17.03 0.93 -1.72
CA VAL A 228 16.25 0.22 -2.76
C VAL A 228 16.85 0.43 -4.16
N ASP A 229 18.19 0.53 -4.25
CA ASP A 229 18.93 0.66 -5.52
C ASP A 229 18.42 1.81 -6.41
N GLN A 230 18.07 2.94 -5.82
CA GLN A 230 17.48 4.11 -6.50
C GLN A 230 16.19 3.82 -7.29
N ASN A 231 15.50 2.72 -6.98
CA ASN A 231 14.24 2.37 -7.65
C ASN A 231 13.01 3.07 -7.04
N ALA A 232 13.15 3.74 -5.91
CA ALA A 232 12.07 4.51 -5.32
C ALA A 232 11.97 5.90 -5.95
N CYS A 233 10.76 6.43 -6.11
CA CYS A 233 10.54 7.78 -6.62
C CYS A 233 11.04 8.89 -5.67
N SER A 234 11.46 8.51 -4.46
CA SER A 234 12.05 9.37 -3.42
C SER A 234 13.57 9.27 -3.34
N SER A 235 14.19 8.41 -4.18
CA SER A 235 15.66 8.23 -4.18
C SER A 235 16.33 9.23 -5.08
#